data_1ae4048481b74199f8a91c1665d3da97
#
_entry.id   1ae4048481b74199f8a91c1665d3da97
#
_cell.length_a   1.000
_cell.length_b   1.000
_cell.length_c   1.000
_cell.angle_alpha   90.00
_cell.angle_beta   90.00
_cell.angle_gamma   90.00
#
_symmetry.space_group_name_H-M   'P 1'
#
loop_
_entity.id
_entity.type
_entity.pdbx_description
1 polymer ?
#
loop_
_entity_poly.entity_id
_entity_poly.type
_entity_poly.pdbx_seq_one_letter_code
_entity_poly.pdbx_strand_id
1 'polypeptide(L)'
;CALTVRPEGSDERRAGFDCVLSTVPSFSFPDLVELPEEYRSRLTGVHYLAAVVVILELSRPLTNIYWMNIADSEIPFLGLIEHTNMLPKEWYGGNNVLYITNYLDRSDALFKMSKDELLDLYLPHLTKFNPEFDRSWIKAVHYNSVSAAQPIIGTNYSKVVPDHRTPIKRLYLANTTQVYPEDRGTNYSIRMGRELATMILDDEKQGWANWR
;
A
#
# COMPACT_ATOMS: atom_id res chain seq x y z
N CYS A 1 23.91 -13.20 -6.73
CA CYS A 1 23.37 -11.85 -6.99
C CYS A 1 24.24 -10.78 -6.32
N ALA A 2 24.25 -9.57 -6.84
CA ALA A 2 24.86 -8.43 -6.18
C ALA A 2 23.88 -7.26 -6.18
N LEU A 3 23.86 -6.53 -5.08
CA LEU A 3 23.03 -5.35 -4.89
C LEU A 3 23.95 -4.14 -4.73
N THR A 4 23.65 -3.08 -5.48
CA THR A 4 24.30 -1.79 -5.30
C THR A 4 23.36 -0.90 -4.50
N VAL A 5 23.83 -0.39 -3.37
CA VAL A 5 23.06 0.49 -2.48
C VAL A 5 23.81 1.80 -2.34
N ARG A 6 23.09 2.91 -2.53
CA ARG A 6 23.62 4.26 -2.26
C ARG A 6 22.80 4.86 -1.11
N PRO A 7 23.26 4.74 0.15
CA PRO A 7 22.63 5.46 1.25
C PRO A 7 22.71 6.96 1.05
N GLU A 8 21.71 7.71 1.51
CA GLU A 8 21.71 9.17 1.41
C GLU A 8 22.95 9.75 2.10
N GLY A 9 23.68 10.61 1.40
CA GLY A 9 24.91 11.23 1.91
C GLY A 9 26.14 10.31 2.04
N SER A 10 26.12 9.11 1.44
CA SER A 10 27.21 8.13 1.51
C SER A 10 27.62 7.66 0.12
N ASP A 11 28.82 7.04 0.07
CA ASP A 11 29.31 6.38 -1.14
C ASP A 11 28.50 5.12 -1.47
N GLU A 12 28.49 4.81 -2.76
CA GLU A 12 27.86 3.59 -3.28
C GLU A 12 28.55 2.35 -2.73
N ARG A 13 27.76 1.39 -2.24
CA ARG A 13 28.25 0.11 -1.74
C ARG A 13 27.66 -1.03 -2.54
N ARG A 14 28.52 -1.97 -2.95
CA ARG A 14 28.12 -3.20 -3.62
C ARG A 14 28.27 -4.36 -2.63
N ALA A 15 27.19 -5.12 -2.44
CA ALA A 15 27.18 -6.33 -1.61
C ALA A 15 26.72 -7.53 -2.43
N GLY A 16 27.40 -8.68 -2.20
CA GLY A 16 27.04 -9.97 -2.80
C GLY A 16 26.08 -10.74 -1.88
N PHE A 17 25.11 -11.42 -2.50
CA PHE A 17 24.11 -12.26 -1.82
C PHE A 17 23.88 -13.54 -2.62
N ASP A 18 23.47 -14.63 -1.96
CA ASP A 18 23.11 -15.88 -2.63
C ASP A 18 21.89 -15.67 -3.53
N CYS A 19 20.89 -14.94 -3.05
CA CYS A 19 19.74 -14.48 -3.83
C CYS A 19 19.26 -13.10 -3.34
N VAL A 20 18.36 -12.50 -4.11
CA VAL A 20 17.70 -11.24 -3.75
C VAL A 20 16.20 -11.40 -3.94
N LEU A 21 15.43 -11.02 -2.93
CA LEU A 21 13.98 -10.88 -3.02
C LEU A 21 13.62 -9.39 -2.98
N SER A 22 13.09 -8.90 -4.10
CA SER A 22 12.56 -7.54 -4.20
C SER A 22 11.09 -7.51 -3.75
N THR A 23 10.74 -6.54 -2.93
CA THR A 23 9.34 -6.31 -2.49
C THR A 23 8.81 -4.95 -2.93
N VAL A 24 9.51 -4.28 -3.82
CA VAL A 24 9.06 -2.99 -4.39
C VAL A 24 7.83 -3.17 -5.28
N PRO A 25 7.02 -2.12 -5.48
CA PRO A 25 5.92 -2.17 -6.43
C PRO A 25 6.38 -2.59 -7.83
N SER A 26 5.53 -3.34 -8.55
CA SER A 26 5.89 -3.89 -9.87
C SER A 26 6.39 -2.83 -10.85
N PHE A 27 5.78 -1.65 -10.86
CA PHE A 27 6.17 -0.57 -11.79
C PHE A 27 7.54 0.06 -11.47
N SER A 28 8.02 -0.03 -10.22
CA SER A 28 9.33 0.49 -9.81
C SER A 28 10.46 -0.52 -9.99
N PHE A 29 10.14 -1.80 -10.11
CA PHE A 29 11.15 -2.84 -10.21
C PHE A 29 12.04 -2.72 -11.46
N PRO A 30 11.50 -2.37 -12.66
CA PRO A 30 12.31 -2.14 -13.85
C PRO A 30 13.31 -0.98 -13.76
N ASP A 31 13.15 -0.08 -12.80
CA ASP A 31 14.11 1.02 -12.56
C ASP A 31 15.35 0.56 -11.79
N LEU A 32 15.27 -0.62 -11.15
CA LEU A 32 16.34 -1.19 -10.33
C LEU A 32 17.19 -2.20 -11.09
N VAL A 33 16.67 -2.77 -12.18
CA VAL A 33 17.34 -3.87 -12.91
C VAL A 33 16.87 -3.95 -14.36
N GLU A 34 17.79 -4.25 -15.28
CA GLU A 34 17.46 -4.50 -16.68
C GLU A 34 16.69 -5.82 -16.82
N LEU A 35 15.53 -5.77 -17.48
CA LEU A 35 14.62 -6.88 -17.66
C LEU A 35 14.28 -7.06 -19.13
N PRO A 36 14.00 -8.29 -19.59
CA PRO A 36 13.43 -8.52 -20.92
C PRO A 36 12.14 -7.71 -21.09
N GLU A 37 11.94 -7.14 -22.29
CA GLU A 37 10.82 -6.21 -22.57
C GLU A 37 9.43 -6.84 -22.30
N GLU A 38 9.26 -8.11 -22.62
CA GLU A 38 8.01 -8.83 -22.34
C GLU A 38 7.68 -8.86 -20.83
N TYR A 39 8.69 -9.13 -20.00
CA TYR A 39 8.49 -9.17 -18.55
C TYR A 39 8.30 -7.76 -17.98
N ARG A 40 9.07 -6.78 -18.47
CA ARG A 40 8.93 -5.38 -18.13
C ARG A 40 7.52 -4.87 -18.40
N SER A 41 6.98 -5.15 -19.59
CA SER A 41 5.63 -4.73 -19.98
C SER A 41 4.55 -5.29 -19.05
N ARG A 42 4.68 -6.54 -18.58
CA ARG A 42 3.76 -7.12 -17.58
C ARG A 42 3.80 -6.37 -16.26
N LEU A 43 4.97 -5.96 -15.80
CA LEU A 43 5.14 -5.24 -14.54
C LEU A 43 4.58 -3.82 -14.60
N THR A 44 4.80 -3.10 -15.70
CA THR A 44 4.39 -1.71 -15.89
C THR A 44 2.95 -1.57 -16.37
N GLY A 45 2.35 -2.64 -16.89
CA GLY A 45 0.98 -2.65 -17.39
C GLY A 45 -0.10 -2.66 -16.30
N VAL A 46 0.26 -2.81 -15.03
CA VAL A 46 -0.71 -2.79 -13.93
C VAL A 46 -1.05 -1.35 -13.57
N HIS A 47 -2.32 -1.01 -13.70
CA HIS A 47 -2.83 0.28 -13.24
C HIS A 47 -3.00 0.29 -11.72
N TYR A 48 -2.70 1.43 -11.07
CA TYR A 48 -2.87 1.61 -9.62
C TYR A 48 -3.72 2.84 -9.33
N LEU A 49 -4.64 2.69 -8.38
CA LEU A 49 -5.19 3.84 -7.69
C LEU A 49 -4.21 4.37 -6.65
N ALA A 50 -4.15 5.67 -6.54
CA ALA A 50 -3.53 6.37 -5.44
C ALA A 50 -4.43 6.31 -4.20
N ALA A 51 -3.88 6.56 -3.02
CA ALA A 51 -4.65 6.75 -1.81
C ALA A 51 -4.21 8.01 -1.07
N VAL A 52 -5.20 8.64 -0.47
CA VAL A 52 -5.01 9.72 0.51
C VAL A 52 -5.66 9.28 1.81
N VAL A 53 -4.93 9.40 2.90
CA VAL A 53 -5.40 9.06 4.23
C VAL A 53 -5.08 10.22 5.17
N VAL A 54 -6.14 10.80 5.74
CA VAL A 54 -6.05 11.74 6.86
C VAL A 54 -6.40 10.98 8.13
N ILE A 55 -5.52 11.01 9.12
CA ILE A 55 -5.75 10.39 10.42
C ILE A 55 -5.89 11.49 11.45
N LEU A 56 -7.01 11.50 12.15
CA LEU A 56 -7.29 12.44 13.22
C LEU A 56 -7.17 11.74 14.58
N GLU A 57 -6.41 12.34 15.49
CA GLU A 57 -6.52 12.03 16.91
C GLU A 57 -7.55 12.97 17.52
N LEU A 58 -8.61 12.38 18.10
CA LEU A 58 -9.74 13.12 18.63
C LEU A 58 -9.85 12.97 20.15
N SER A 59 -10.28 14.03 20.82
CA SER A 59 -10.59 14.01 22.27
C SER A 59 -11.88 13.23 22.59
N ARG A 60 -12.76 13.07 21.61
CA ARG A 60 -14.04 12.37 21.72
C ARG A 60 -14.23 11.48 20.49
N PRO A 61 -14.99 10.36 20.57
CA PRO A 61 -15.31 9.55 19.41
C PRO A 61 -16.24 10.32 18.46
N LEU A 62 -16.04 10.12 17.14
CA LEU A 62 -16.96 10.65 16.14
C LEU A 62 -18.24 9.81 16.11
N THR A 63 -18.10 8.49 16.13
CA THR A 63 -19.20 7.52 16.07
C THR A 63 -18.94 6.32 16.97
N ASN A 64 -19.85 5.36 16.97
CA ASN A 64 -19.66 4.04 17.59
C ASN A 64 -19.43 2.92 16.54
N ILE A 65 -19.16 3.28 15.29
CA ILE A 65 -18.97 2.34 14.18
C ILE A 65 -17.50 2.26 13.84
N TYR A 66 -16.95 1.04 13.76
CA TYR A 66 -15.55 0.84 13.40
C TYR A 66 -15.27 1.22 11.96
N TRP A 67 -16.08 0.73 11.00
CA TRP A 67 -15.86 0.90 9.57
C TRP A 67 -17.13 1.35 8.85
N MET A 68 -17.06 2.48 8.15
CA MET A 68 -18.14 3.00 7.32
C MET A 68 -17.64 3.23 5.89
N ASN A 69 -18.32 2.60 4.94
CA ASN A 69 -18.19 2.96 3.53
C ASN A 69 -19.18 4.08 3.21
N ILE A 70 -18.70 5.10 2.54
CA ILE A 70 -19.48 6.30 2.19
C ILE A 70 -20.01 6.14 0.77
N ALA A 71 -21.32 6.02 0.65
CA ALA A 71 -22.02 5.92 -0.65
C ALA A 71 -22.61 7.24 -1.13
N ASP A 72 -22.61 8.28 -0.27
CA ASP A 72 -23.09 9.62 -0.63
C ASP A 72 -22.03 10.32 -1.49
N SER A 73 -22.37 10.59 -2.76
CA SER A 73 -21.48 11.22 -3.74
C SER A 73 -21.18 12.70 -3.45
N GLU A 74 -21.92 13.35 -2.55
CA GLU A 74 -21.64 14.72 -2.08
C GLU A 74 -20.52 14.76 -1.05
N ILE A 75 -20.14 13.61 -0.46
CA ILE A 75 -19.06 13.51 0.51
C ILE A 75 -17.76 13.18 -0.23
N PRO A 76 -16.70 13.98 -0.09
CA PRO A 76 -15.49 13.87 -0.90
C PRO A 76 -14.50 12.79 -0.43
N PHE A 77 -14.95 11.81 0.34
CA PHE A 77 -14.11 10.67 0.77
C PHE A 77 -14.93 9.38 0.78
N LEU A 78 -14.24 8.23 0.64
CA LEU A 78 -14.86 6.92 0.46
C LEU A 78 -15.12 6.17 1.77
N GLY A 79 -14.38 6.49 2.83
CA GLY A 79 -14.51 5.73 4.07
C GLY A 79 -14.05 6.45 5.32
N LEU A 80 -14.72 6.12 6.40
CA LEU A 80 -14.34 6.49 7.76
C LEU A 80 -14.06 5.20 8.56
N ILE A 81 -12.90 5.15 9.19
CA ILE A 81 -12.55 4.03 10.08
C ILE A 81 -12.22 4.61 11.46
N GLU A 82 -13.11 4.43 12.40
CA GLU A 82 -12.85 4.82 13.78
C GLU A 82 -12.19 3.64 14.51
N HIS A 83 -10.87 3.63 14.42
CA HIS A 83 -10.00 2.53 14.82
C HIS A 83 -10.16 2.14 16.29
N THR A 84 -10.38 3.11 17.14
CA THR A 84 -10.56 2.94 18.58
C THR A 84 -11.93 2.40 18.98
N ASN A 85 -12.84 2.16 18.04
CA ASN A 85 -14.03 1.34 18.26
C ASN A 85 -13.73 -0.18 18.15
N MET A 86 -12.55 -0.56 17.64
CA MET A 86 -12.08 -1.94 17.59
C MET A 86 -10.97 -2.23 18.59
N LEU A 87 -10.05 -1.26 18.83
CA LEU A 87 -8.92 -1.39 19.73
C LEU A 87 -8.99 -0.36 20.86
N PRO A 88 -8.50 -0.69 22.07
CA PRO A 88 -8.52 0.20 23.21
C PRO A 88 -7.79 1.52 22.94
N LYS A 89 -8.42 2.65 23.18
CA LYS A 89 -7.82 3.98 23.01
C LYS A 89 -6.59 4.23 23.88
N GLU A 90 -6.45 3.49 24.97
CA GLU A 90 -5.29 3.53 25.88
C GLU A 90 -3.99 3.17 25.14
N TRP A 91 -4.06 2.38 24.07
CA TRP A 91 -2.91 2.08 23.21
C TRP A 91 -2.49 3.28 22.35
N TYR A 92 -3.36 4.29 22.25
CA TYR A 92 -3.18 5.49 21.42
C TYR A 92 -3.15 6.77 22.31
N GLY A 93 -2.56 6.67 23.51
CA GLY A 93 -2.44 7.81 24.44
C GLY A 93 -3.78 8.31 24.99
N GLY A 94 -4.83 7.48 24.96
CA GLY A 94 -6.18 7.84 25.40
C GLY A 94 -6.99 8.62 24.37
N ASN A 95 -6.45 8.85 23.17
CA ASN A 95 -7.14 9.54 22.09
C ASN A 95 -8.00 8.57 21.26
N ASN A 96 -9.06 9.09 20.65
CA ASN A 96 -9.83 8.37 19.64
C ASN A 96 -9.16 8.58 18.28
N VAL A 97 -9.01 7.51 17.50
CA VAL A 97 -8.30 7.55 16.21
C VAL A 97 -9.28 7.32 15.08
N LEU A 98 -9.43 8.33 14.23
CA LEU A 98 -10.29 8.32 13.05
C LEU A 98 -9.46 8.42 11.78
N TYR A 99 -9.64 7.47 10.86
CA TYR A 99 -9.10 7.54 9.51
C TYR A 99 -10.18 8.05 8.56
N ILE A 100 -9.84 9.03 7.74
CA ILE A 100 -10.61 9.47 6.58
C ILE A 100 -9.84 9.01 5.35
N THR A 101 -10.43 8.09 4.57
CA THR A 101 -9.71 7.40 3.48
C THR A 101 -10.33 7.69 2.13
N ASN A 102 -9.47 7.80 1.12
CA ASN A 102 -9.89 7.94 -0.25
C ASN A 102 -8.96 7.19 -1.21
N TYR A 103 -9.53 6.53 -2.24
CA TYR A 103 -8.82 5.99 -3.38
C TYR A 103 -9.11 6.85 -4.60
N LEU A 104 -8.07 7.29 -5.28
CA LEU A 104 -8.16 8.32 -6.31
C LEU A 104 -7.31 7.93 -7.52
N ASP A 105 -7.69 8.41 -8.70
CA ASP A 105 -6.74 8.45 -9.80
C ASP A 105 -5.63 9.47 -9.48
N ARG A 106 -4.41 9.21 -9.96
CA ARG A 106 -3.27 10.13 -9.74
C ARG A 106 -3.48 11.51 -10.36
N SER A 107 -4.34 11.61 -11.37
CA SER A 107 -4.71 12.87 -12.02
C SER A 107 -5.74 13.68 -11.22
N ASP A 108 -6.43 13.06 -10.27
CA ASP A 108 -7.47 13.67 -9.47
C ASP A 108 -6.96 14.90 -8.70
N ALA A 109 -7.80 15.93 -8.62
CA ALA A 109 -7.47 17.15 -7.91
C ALA A 109 -7.25 16.92 -6.41
N LEU A 110 -8.05 16.03 -5.80
CA LEU A 110 -7.93 15.70 -4.37
C LEU A 110 -6.57 15.07 -4.03
N PHE A 111 -6.00 14.27 -4.95
CA PHE A 111 -4.67 13.67 -4.74
C PHE A 111 -3.54 14.71 -4.72
N LYS A 112 -3.77 15.88 -5.33
CA LYS A 112 -2.78 16.97 -5.42
C LYS A 112 -2.93 18.00 -4.31
N MET A 113 -4.01 17.92 -3.51
CA MET A 113 -4.26 18.83 -2.41
C MET A 113 -3.27 18.63 -1.26
N SER A 114 -2.91 19.72 -0.63
CA SER A 114 -2.17 19.73 0.63
C SER A 114 -3.04 19.17 1.77
N LYS A 115 -2.38 18.83 2.88
CA LYS A 115 -3.06 18.40 4.10
C LYS A 115 -4.13 19.40 4.55
N ASP A 116 -3.83 20.69 4.52
CA ASP A 116 -4.72 21.72 5.07
C ASP A 116 -5.93 21.93 4.14
N GLU A 117 -5.75 21.92 2.81
CA GLU A 117 -6.84 21.96 1.85
C GLU A 117 -7.80 20.77 2.00
N LEU A 118 -7.24 19.56 2.20
CA LEU A 118 -8.06 18.37 2.45
C LEU A 118 -8.82 18.44 3.78
N LEU A 119 -8.20 18.97 4.82
CA LEU A 119 -8.89 19.18 6.11
C LEU A 119 -10.05 20.15 5.96
N ASP A 120 -9.83 21.28 5.30
CA ASP A 120 -10.88 22.27 5.10
C ASP A 120 -12.03 21.73 4.24
N LEU A 121 -11.72 20.82 3.30
CA LEU A 121 -12.74 20.15 2.50
C LEU A 121 -13.49 19.05 3.30
N TYR A 122 -12.77 18.22 4.08
CA TYR A 122 -13.34 17.02 4.69
C TYR A 122 -14.09 17.29 6.00
N LEU A 123 -13.55 18.17 6.86
CA LEU A 123 -14.08 18.36 8.21
C LEU A 123 -15.55 18.83 8.26
N PRO A 124 -16.05 19.70 7.37
CA PRO A 124 -17.46 20.09 7.38
C PRO A 124 -18.41 18.89 7.21
N HIS A 125 -17.99 17.86 6.46
CA HIS A 125 -18.81 16.65 6.24
C HIS A 125 -18.90 15.74 7.46
N LEU A 126 -17.99 15.86 8.45
CA LEU A 126 -18.02 15.04 9.66
C LEU A 126 -19.24 15.32 10.53
N THR A 127 -19.84 16.50 10.43
CA THR A 127 -21.08 16.84 11.11
C THR A 127 -22.29 16.03 10.62
N LYS A 128 -22.22 15.44 9.40
CA LYS A 128 -23.24 14.50 8.91
C LYS A 128 -23.26 13.19 9.72
N PHE A 129 -22.13 12.82 10.34
CA PHE A 129 -21.97 11.59 11.14
C PHE A 129 -22.14 11.86 12.63
N ASN A 130 -21.75 13.03 13.07
CA ASN A 130 -21.97 13.50 14.42
C ASN A 130 -22.25 15.01 14.42
N PRO A 131 -23.50 15.44 14.65
CA PRO A 131 -23.86 16.86 14.65
C PRO A 131 -23.12 17.70 15.71
N GLU A 132 -22.57 17.06 16.75
CA GLU A 132 -21.80 17.74 17.80
C GLU A 132 -20.32 17.89 17.41
N PHE A 133 -19.88 17.33 16.27
CA PHE A 133 -18.49 17.40 15.88
C PHE A 133 -18.02 18.86 15.77
N ASP A 134 -16.91 19.15 16.44
CA ASP A 134 -16.24 20.44 16.40
C ASP A 134 -14.75 20.28 16.17
N ARG A 135 -14.15 21.18 15.39
CA ARG A 135 -12.71 21.16 15.07
C ARG A 135 -11.81 21.14 16.31
N SER A 136 -12.29 21.67 17.45
CA SER A 136 -11.57 21.64 18.74
C SER A 136 -11.39 20.22 19.31
N TRP A 137 -12.13 19.23 18.81
CA TRP A 137 -11.90 17.83 19.21
C TRP A 137 -10.58 17.29 18.66
N ILE A 138 -10.03 17.89 17.61
CA ILE A 138 -8.80 17.44 16.95
C ILE A 138 -7.59 17.78 17.84
N LYS A 139 -6.84 16.77 18.26
CA LYS A 139 -5.60 16.86 19.02
C LYS A 139 -4.38 16.84 18.13
N ALA A 140 -4.41 15.96 17.10
CA ALA A 140 -3.34 15.85 16.11
C ALA A 140 -3.91 15.41 14.76
N VAL A 141 -3.16 15.72 13.71
CA VAL A 141 -3.47 15.34 12.32
C VAL A 141 -2.25 14.72 11.69
N HIS A 142 -2.42 13.51 11.16
CA HIS A 142 -1.42 12.84 10.32
C HIS A 142 -1.96 12.74 8.89
N TYR A 143 -1.11 12.97 7.93
CA TYR A 143 -1.45 12.94 6.51
C TYR A 143 -0.49 12.01 5.77
N ASN A 144 -1.04 11.11 4.97
CA ASN A 144 -0.29 10.23 4.11
C ASN A 144 -0.92 10.18 2.71
N SER A 145 -0.08 10.28 1.69
CA SER A 145 -0.47 10.04 0.31
C SER A 145 0.45 9.04 -0.33
N VAL A 146 -0.12 8.11 -1.10
CA VAL A 146 0.62 7.05 -1.79
C VAL A 146 0.12 6.98 -3.22
N SER A 147 1.03 7.13 -4.19
CA SER A 147 0.69 7.14 -5.62
C SER A 147 0.33 5.76 -6.19
N ALA A 148 0.59 4.68 -5.47
CA ALA A 148 0.33 3.30 -5.88
C ALA A 148 -0.13 2.47 -4.69
N ALA A 149 -1.36 2.71 -4.26
CA ALA A 149 -1.93 2.05 -3.10
C ALA A 149 -2.68 0.76 -3.45
N GLN A 150 -3.49 0.79 -4.51
CA GLN A 150 -4.37 -0.31 -4.90
C GLN A 150 -4.13 -0.69 -6.36
N PRO A 151 -3.54 -1.88 -6.66
CA PRO A 151 -3.52 -2.39 -8.02
C PRO A 151 -4.93 -2.72 -8.49
N ILE A 152 -5.28 -2.30 -9.70
CA ILE A 152 -6.54 -2.63 -10.35
C ILE A 152 -6.35 -3.92 -11.12
N ILE A 153 -6.98 -4.97 -10.65
CA ILE A 153 -6.89 -6.31 -11.24
C ILE A 153 -7.89 -6.41 -12.38
N GLY A 154 -7.39 -6.54 -13.60
CA GLY A 154 -8.19 -6.70 -14.81
C GLY A 154 -8.74 -8.12 -14.99
N THR A 155 -9.58 -8.29 -16.01
CA THR A 155 -10.09 -9.62 -16.41
C THR A 155 -8.96 -10.53 -16.90
N ASN A 156 -9.07 -11.84 -16.62
CA ASN A 156 -8.05 -12.84 -16.99
C ASN A 156 -6.65 -12.58 -16.38
N TYR A 157 -6.57 -11.89 -15.24
CA TYR A 157 -5.31 -11.52 -14.62
C TYR A 157 -4.42 -12.72 -14.28
N SER A 158 -5.00 -13.90 -14.02
CA SER A 158 -4.25 -15.16 -13.84
C SER A 158 -3.29 -15.51 -15.00
N LYS A 159 -3.52 -14.96 -16.19
CA LYS A 159 -2.67 -15.20 -17.38
C LYS A 159 -1.50 -14.20 -17.48
N VAL A 160 -1.55 -13.10 -16.73
CA VAL A 160 -0.58 -11.99 -16.82
C VAL A 160 0.11 -11.68 -15.48
N VAL A 161 -0.37 -12.25 -14.37
CA VAL A 161 0.28 -12.08 -13.07
C VAL A 161 1.75 -12.54 -13.17
N PRO A 162 2.71 -11.70 -12.76
CA PRO A 162 4.12 -12.07 -12.85
C PRO A 162 4.48 -13.24 -11.94
N ASP A 163 5.33 -14.13 -12.41
CA ASP A 163 5.92 -15.16 -11.54
C ASP A 163 6.81 -14.53 -10.48
N HIS A 164 6.94 -15.21 -9.34
CA HIS A 164 7.87 -14.83 -8.30
C HIS A 164 9.33 -14.97 -8.68
N ARG A 165 9.65 -15.97 -9.53
CA ARG A 165 10.97 -16.07 -10.16
C ARG A 165 11.04 -15.10 -11.33
N THR A 166 11.92 -14.12 -11.25
CA THR A 166 12.13 -13.19 -12.36
C THR A 166 12.94 -13.89 -13.48
N PRO A 167 13.03 -13.31 -14.68
CA PRO A 167 13.94 -13.84 -15.72
C PRO A 167 15.42 -13.82 -15.32
N ILE A 168 15.79 -13.14 -14.24
CA ILE A 168 17.17 -13.07 -13.75
C ILE A 168 17.37 -14.08 -12.63
N LYS A 169 18.29 -15.01 -12.86
CA LYS A 169 18.58 -16.09 -11.92
C LYS A 169 18.90 -15.57 -10.51
N ARG A 170 18.26 -16.15 -9.48
CA ARG A 170 18.40 -15.79 -8.06
C ARG A 170 17.81 -14.42 -7.68
N LEU A 171 17.01 -13.82 -8.57
CA LEU A 171 16.28 -12.60 -8.30
C LEU A 171 14.78 -12.88 -8.28
N TYR A 172 14.15 -12.66 -7.16
CA TYR A 172 12.73 -12.88 -6.93
C TYR A 172 11.99 -11.55 -6.78
N LEU A 173 10.70 -11.57 -7.12
CA LEU A 173 9.79 -10.45 -6.91
C LEU A 173 8.57 -10.90 -6.12
N ALA A 174 8.19 -10.14 -5.09
CA ALA A 174 6.98 -10.34 -4.33
C ALA A 174 6.35 -9.02 -3.92
N ASN A 175 5.17 -8.75 -4.41
CA ASN A 175 4.42 -7.57 -4.02
C ASN A 175 2.90 -7.76 -4.19
N THR A 176 2.13 -6.74 -3.89
CA THR A 176 0.67 -6.81 -3.83
C THR A 176 0.00 -7.15 -5.16
N THR A 177 0.65 -6.96 -6.32
CA THR A 177 0.09 -7.37 -7.62
C THR A 177 0.05 -8.88 -7.83
N GLN A 178 0.80 -9.63 -7.02
CA GLN A 178 0.85 -11.09 -7.08
C GLN A 178 -0.11 -11.74 -6.06
N VAL A 179 -0.81 -10.95 -5.27
CA VAL A 179 -1.92 -11.41 -4.44
C VAL A 179 -3.15 -11.57 -5.34
N TYR A 180 -3.46 -12.80 -5.70
CA TYR A 180 -4.56 -13.15 -6.60
C TYR A 180 -5.03 -14.59 -6.33
N PRO A 181 -6.33 -14.92 -6.36
CA PRO A 181 -7.47 -14.05 -6.68
C PRO A 181 -7.99 -13.19 -5.52
N GLU A 182 -7.37 -13.28 -4.36
CA GLU A 182 -7.79 -12.55 -3.17
C GLU A 182 -7.45 -11.05 -3.30
N ASP A 183 -8.10 -10.22 -2.49
CA ASP A 183 -7.71 -8.82 -2.34
C ASP A 183 -6.44 -8.71 -1.49
N ARG A 184 -5.68 -7.64 -1.71
CA ARG A 184 -4.47 -7.37 -0.93
C ARG A 184 -4.79 -7.26 0.56
N GLY A 185 -3.92 -7.83 1.39
CA GLY A 185 -4.05 -7.78 2.83
C GLY A 185 -2.78 -8.27 3.51
N THR A 186 -2.56 -7.86 4.74
CA THR A 186 -1.39 -8.26 5.52
C THR A 186 -1.30 -9.78 5.68
N ASN A 187 -2.43 -10.45 5.89
CA ASN A 187 -2.52 -11.92 5.98
C ASN A 187 -2.05 -12.60 4.69
N TYR A 188 -2.44 -12.09 3.51
CA TYR A 188 -2.02 -12.63 2.22
C TYR A 188 -0.54 -12.33 1.93
N SER A 189 -0.06 -11.17 2.32
CA SER A 189 1.36 -10.83 2.22
C SER A 189 2.23 -11.75 3.09
N ILE A 190 1.78 -12.07 4.31
CA ILE A 190 2.46 -13.03 5.20
C ILE A 190 2.45 -14.43 4.58
N ARG A 191 1.30 -14.89 4.03
CA ARG A 191 1.21 -16.18 3.34
C ARG A 191 2.20 -16.24 2.18
N MET A 192 2.17 -15.26 1.30
CA MET A 192 3.09 -15.16 0.15
C MET A 192 4.55 -15.17 0.58
N GLY A 193 4.91 -14.44 1.63
CA GLY A 193 6.27 -14.44 2.17
C GLY A 193 6.73 -15.82 2.64
N ARG A 194 5.85 -16.61 3.27
CA ARG A 194 6.15 -17.99 3.69
C ARG A 194 6.32 -18.94 2.51
N GLU A 195 5.44 -18.83 1.51
CA GLU A 195 5.52 -19.63 0.27
C GLU A 195 6.81 -19.33 -0.49
N LEU A 196 7.19 -18.06 -0.58
CA LEU A 196 8.44 -17.63 -1.20
C LEU A 196 9.68 -18.11 -0.45
N ALA A 197 9.68 -18.06 0.87
CA ALA A 197 10.79 -18.59 1.66
C ALA A 197 11.01 -20.08 1.37
N THR A 198 9.93 -20.87 1.29
CA THR A 198 10.00 -22.27 0.90
C THR A 198 10.53 -22.45 -0.53
N MET A 199 10.01 -21.68 -1.47
CA MET A 199 10.46 -21.70 -2.88
C MET A 199 11.96 -21.39 -3.01
N ILE A 200 12.45 -20.37 -2.33
CA ILE A 200 13.87 -19.98 -2.36
C ILE A 200 14.76 -21.10 -1.80
N LEU A 201 14.38 -21.69 -0.65
CA LEU A 201 15.14 -22.79 -0.04
C LEU A 201 15.17 -24.05 -0.91
N ASP A 202 14.07 -24.33 -1.60
CA ASP A 202 14.02 -25.48 -2.50
C ASP A 202 14.82 -25.24 -3.80
N ASP A 203 14.80 -24.03 -4.31
CA ASP A 203 15.64 -23.63 -5.46
C ASP A 203 17.14 -23.71 -5.09
N GLU A 204 17.51 -23.29 -3.89
CA GLU A 204 18.89 -23.39 -3.40
C GLU A 204 19.34 -24.83 -3.30
N LYS A 205 18.56 -25.73 -2.67
CA LYS A 205 18.84 -27.16 -2.56
C LYS A 205 19.06 -27.83 -3.91
N GLN A 206 18.33 -27.36 -4.93
CA GLN A 206 18.41 -27.86 -6.32
C GLN A 206 19.48 -27.13 -7.16
N GLY A 207 20.35 -26.34 -6.52
CA GLY A 207 21.38 -25.57 -7.21
C GLY A 207 20.83 -24.55 -8.22
N TRP A 208 19.60 -24.06 -8.00
CA TRP A 208 18.91 -23.11 -8.88
C TRP A 208 18.59 -23.68 -10.27
N ALA A 209 18.40 -25.00 -10.36
CA ALA A 209 18.12 -25.68 -11.62
C ALA A 209 16.74 -25.32 -12.23
N ASN A 210 15.77 -24.91 -11.39
CA ASN A 210 14.41 -24.57 -11.80
C ASN A 210 14.29 -23.18 -12.45
N TRP A 211 15.38 -22.47 -12.64
CA TRP A 211 15.37 -21.17 -13.30
C TRP A 211 15.23 -21.34 -14.82
N ARG A 212 14.11 -20.88 -15.36
CA ARG A 212 13.80 -20.94 -16.81
C ARG A 212 13.87 -19.55 -17.40
#